data_3eb9df5754feb2095da876e2c2bb1cf8
#
_entry.id   3eb9df5754feb2095da876e2c2bb1cf8
#
_cell.length_a   1.000
_cell.length_b   1.000
_cell.length_c   1.000
_cell.angle_alpha   90.00
_cell.angle_beta   90.00
_cell.angle_gamma   90.00
#
_symmetry.space_group_name_H-M   'P 1'
#
loop_
_entity.id
_entity.type
_entity.pdbx_description
1 polymer ?
#
loop_
_entity_poly.entity_id
_entity_poly.type
_entity_poly.pdbx_seq_one_letter_code
_entity_poly.pdbx_strand_id
1 'polypeptide(L)'
;MPFTTISVIGLGYIGLPTAAVFASRKKQVIGVDVNQNTVDIINRGQIHIVEPDLDMVVHAAVTEGYLRASTHPEPADAFLIAVPTPFKGDHEPDLSYIESASTSIAPVLKKGDLVILESTSPVGATEQMAAWLAEARPDLSFPQTHGEDSDIRIAHCPERVLPGHVLRELVQNDRVIGGMTSKCSQLAISLYKIFVQGECIVTNARTAEMCKLTENSSRDVGIAFANELSMICDKLDINVWELISLANRHPRVNILQPGPGVGGHCIAVDPWFIVSKTPEQSQLIRTAREVNDSKPQWVIDKVKLAVAEFLQANPDKTAREVTISCFGLAFKPDIDDMRESPAFSIAQKIAETHAGITVAVDPNIDVLPEIMKNKIQLLSIKNALETSDILVLLVDHKEFKELSKNDIKKQIIVDTRGIFQQ
;
A
#
# COMPACT_ATOMS: atom_id res chain seq x y z
N MET A 1 -19.42 -23.89 -16.75
CA MET A 1 -18.97 -22.58 -16.25
C MET A 1 -18.36 -21.84 -17.42
N PRO A 2 -18.61 -20.56 -17.63
CA PRO A 2 -18.21 -19.87 -18.86
C PRO A 2 -16.69 -19.61 -19.00
N PHE A 3 -15.89 -19.82 -17.96
CA PHE A 3 -14.48 -19.51 -17.97
C PHE A 3 -13.62 -20.78 -17.93
N THR A 4 -12.86 -21.00 -19.00
CA THR A 4 -11.84 -22.06 -19.09
C THR A 4 -10.46 -21.46 -18.91
N THR A 5 -10.19 -20.36 -19.61
CA THR A 5 -8.91 -19.65 -19.58
C THR A 5 -9.09 -18.23 -19.03
N ILE A 6 -8.23 -17.84 -18.10
CA ILE A 6 -8.23 -16.52 -17.45
C ILE A 6 -6.86 -15.90 -17.66
N SER A 7 -6.81 -14.66 -18.09
CA SER A 7 -5.58 -13.87 -18.21
C SER A 7 -5.51 -12.82 -17.12
N VAL A 8 -4.37 -12.74 -16.41
CA VAL A 8 -4.11 -11.73 -15.37
C VAL A 8 -2.95 -10.86 -15.82
N ILE A 9 -3.21 -9.57 -16.02
CA ILE A 9 -2.26 -8.59 -16.54
C ILE A 9 -1.66 -7.78 -15.37
N GLY A 10 -0.35 -7.91 -15.18
CA GLY A 10 0.38 -7.41 -14.02
C GLY A 10 0.46 -8.50 -12.94
N LEU A 11 1.67 -8.98 -12.66
CA LEU A 11 1.92 -10.09 -11.71
C LEU A 11 2.59 -9.60 -10.43
N GLY A 12 2.21 -8.40 -9.96
CA GLY A 12 2.64 -7.86 -8.67
C GLY A 12 1.89 -8.45 -7.49
N TYR A 13 1.85 -7.68 -6.37
CA TYR A 13 1.27 -8.07 -5.08
C TYR A 13 -0.23 -8.45 -5.12
N ILE A 14 -0.95 -8.04 -6.15
CA ILE A 14 -2.37 -8.39 -6.34
C ILE A 14 -2.51 -9.44 -7.44
N GLY A 15 -1.93 -9.21 -8.60
CA GLY A 15 -2.18 -10.07 -9.76
C GLY A 15 -1.61 -11.48 -9.62
N LEU A 16 -0.40 -11.67 -9.06
CA LEU A 16 0.15 -13.01 -8.88
C LEU A 16 -0.67 -13.86 -7.89
N PRO A 17 -1.06 -13.36 -6.69
CA PRO A 17 -1.96 -14.11 -5.81
C PRO A 17 -3.31 -14.41 -6.45
N THR A 18 -3.92 -13.45 -7.16
CA THR A 18 -5.18 -13.66 -7.88
C THR A 18 -5.05 -14.77 -8.92
N ALA A 19 -3.98 -14.75 -9.73
CA ALA A 19 -3.67 -15.80 -10.71
C ALA A 19 -3.49 -17.18 -10.05
N ALA A 20 -2.74 -17.24 -8.96
CA ALA A 20 -2.49 -18.46 -8.20
C ALA A 20 -3.78 -19.05 -7.61
N VAL A 21 -4.67 -18.21 -7.06
CA VAL A 21 -5.95 -18.64 -6.50
C VAL A 21 -6.87 -19.21 -7.60
N PHE A 22 -7.00 -18.57 -8.76
CA PHE A 22 -7.75 -19.16 -9.89
C PHE A 22 -7.16 -20.49 -10.34
N ALA A 23 -5.84 -20.58 -10.49
CA ALA A 23 -5.15 -21.80 -10.88
C ALA A 23 -5.37 -22.94 -9.87
N SER A 24 -5.37 -22.64 -8.56
CA SER A 24 -5.69 -23.63 -7.51
C SER A 24 -7.12 -24.21 -7.62
N ARG A 25 -8.02 -23.51 -8.33
CA ARG A 25 -9.38 -23.97 -8.67
C ARG A 25 -9.43 -24.67 -10.03
N LYS A 26 -8.28 -25.13 -10.53
CA LYS A 26 -8.14 -25.89 -11.80
C LYS A 26 -8.57 -25.08 -13.03
N LYS A 27 -8.41 -23.75 -13.01
CA LYS A 27 -8.55 -22.89 -14.18
C LYS A 27 -7.22 -22.75 -14.89
N GLN A 28 -7.25 -22.71 -16.23
CA GLN A 28 -6.06 -22.36 -17.00
C GLN A 28 -5.80 -20.86 -16.83
N VAL A 29 -4.67 -20.49 -16.25
CA VAL A 29 -4.33 -19.10 -15.98
C VAL A 29 -3.07 -18.71 -16.73
N ILE A 30 -3.17 -17.61 -17.47
CA ILE A 30 -2.06 -16.96 -18.16
C ILE A 30 -1.76 -15.67 -17.42
N GLY A 31 -0.69 -15.65 -16.64
CA GLY A 31 -0.19 -14.42 -16.05
C GLY A 31 0.62 -13.64 -17.07
N VAL A 32 0.41 -12.33 -17.18
CA VAL A 32 1.14 -11.48 -18.12
C VAL A 32 1.86 -10.38 -17.36
N ASP A 33 3.17 -10.28 -17.57
CA ASP A 33 3.99 -9.20 -17.00
C ASP A 33 5.04 -8.75 -18.02
N VAL A 34 5.28 -7.46 -18.10
CA VAL A 34 6.25 -6.88 -19.02
C VAL A 34 7.70 -7.21 -18.65
N ASN A 35 7.94 -7.58 -17.39
CA ASN A 35 9.26 -7.94 -16.88
C ASN A 35 9.57 -9.42 -17.14
N GLN A 36 10.47 -9.69 -18.07
CA GLN A 36 10.89 -11.05 -18.42
C GLN A 36 11.43 -11.83 -17.21
N ASN A 37 12.15 -11.18 -16.29
CA ASN A 37 12.67 -11.86 -15.10
C ASN A 37 11.54 -12.33 -14.17
N THR A 38 10.49 -11.52 -14.00
CA THR A 38 9.26 -11.92 -13.26
C THR A 38 8.62 -13.14 -13.92
N VAL A 39 8.48 -13.13 -15.25
CA VAL A 39 7.92 -14.25 -16.02
C VAL A 39 8.75 -15.52 -15.82
N ASP A 40 10.07 -15.42 -15.90
CA ASP A 40 10.99 -16.56 -15.74
C ASP A 40 10.96 -17.14 -14.32
N ILE A 41 10.87 -16.30 -13.30
CA ILE A 41 10.74 -16.72 -11.90
C ILE A 41 9.44 -17.52 -11.70
N ILE A 42 8.33 -16.98 -12.17
CA ILE A 42 7.01 -17.64 -12.00
C ILE A 42 6.96 -18.96 -12.77
N ASN A 43 7.48 -19.03 -14.00
CA ASN A 43 7.51 -20.26 -14.79
C ASN A 43 8.40 -21.36 -14.20
N ARG A 44 9.31 -21.01 -13.27
CA ARG A 44 10.03 -21.98 -12.43
C ARG A 44 9.27 -22.41 -11.19
N GLY A 45 8.05 -21.95 -10.99
CA GLY A 45 7.24 -22.21 -9.79
C GLY A 45 7.74 -21.46 -8.56
N GLN A 46 8.38 -20.30 -8.76
CA GLN A 46 8.92 -19.43 -7.72
C GLN A 46 8.15 -18.11 -7.65
N ILE A 47 8.30 -17.36 -6.57
CA ILE A 47 7.70 -16.03 -6.40
C ILE A 47 8.79 -14.96 -6.32
N HIS A 48 8.45 -13.72 -6.70
CA HIS A 48 9.33 -12.53 -6.63
C HIS A 48 8.80 -11.48 -5.64
N ILE A 49 7.72 -11.81 -4.93
CA ILE A 49 7.11 -10.98 -3.88
C ILE A 49 7.07 -11.78 -2.58
N VAL A 50 7.02 -11.10 -1.44
CA VAL A 50 6.94 -11.75 -0.12
C VAL A 50 5.49 -11.76 0.33
N GLU A 51 4.87 -12.96 0.34
CA GLU A 51 3.51 -13.18 0.85
C GLU A 51 3.43 -14.61 1.40
N PRO A 52 2.94 -14.80 2.64
CA PRO A 52 2.84 -16.12 3.26
C PRO A 52 2.07 -17.12 2.39
N ASP A 53 2.59 -18.35 2.30
CA ASP A 53 2.02 -19.50 1.60
C ASP A 53 1.86 -19.36 0.07
N LEU A 54 2.17 -18.20 -0.51
CA LEU A 54 2.02 -17.94 -1.94
C LEU A 54 2.98 -18.82 -2.78
N ASP A 55 4.18 -19.03 -2.29
CA ASP A 55 5.21 -19.86 -2.94
C ASP A 55 4.71 -21.29 -3.17
N MET A 56 4.09 -21.89 -2.17
CA MET A 56 3.53 -23.25 -2.28
C MET A 56 2.39 -23.30 -3.31
N VAL A 57 1.49 -22.30 -3.31
CA VAL A 57 0.36 -22.26 -4.24
C VAL A 57 0.83 -22.06 -5.68
N VAL A 58 1.77 -21.13 -5.91
CA VAL A 58 2.36 -20.87 -7.24
C VAL A 58 3.12 -22.11 -7.73
N HIS A 59 3.96 -22.71 -6.88
CA HIS A 59 4.70 -23.92 -7.24
C HIS A 59 3.79 -25.05 -7.69
N ALA A 60 2.74 -25.33 -6.91
CA ALA A 60 1.75 -26.37 -7.24
C ALA A 60 1.02 -26.05 -8.57
N ALA A 61 0.55 -24.81 -8.73
CA ALA A 61 -0.21 -24.39 -9.90
C ALA A 61 0.62 -24.47 -11.21
N VAL A 62 1.91 -24.11 -11.15
CA VAL A 62 2.83 -24.22 -12.30
C VAL A 62 3.16 -25.67 -12.60
N THR A 63 3.48 -26.46 -11.57
CA THR A 63 3.82 -27.89 -11.72
C THR A 63 2.66 -28.70 -12.29
N GLU A 64 1.43 -28.41 -11.88
CA GLU A 64 0.21 -29.06 -12.40
C GLU A 64 -0.24 -28.51 -13.76
N GLY A 65 0.42 -27.46 -14.29
CA GLY A 65 0.13 -26.88 -15.59
C GLY A 65 -1.09 -25.96 -15.64
N TYR A 66 -1.59 -25.48 -14.48
CA TYR A 66 -2.72 -24.54 -14.42
C TYR A 66 -2.30 -23.08 -14.43
N LEU A 67 -1.04 -22.76 -14.11
CA LEU A 67 -0.49 -21.41 -14.18
C LEU A 67 0.76 -21.39 -15.05
N ARG A 68 0.82 -20.46 -15.96
CA ARG A 68 2.05 -20.08 -16.68
C ARG A 68 2.10 -18.57 -16.85
N ALA A 69 3.29 -18.02 -17.00
CA ALA A 69 3.51 -16.60 -17.24
C ALA A 69 4.04 -16.35 -18.66
N SER A 70 3.71 -15.18 -19.20
CA SER A 70 4.11 -14.72 -20.55
C SER A 70 4.37 -13.21 -20.51
N THR A 71 5.17 -12.70 -21.45
CA THR A 71 5.32 -11.25 -21.63
C THR A 71 4.25 -10.64 -22.53
N HIS A 72 3.42 -11.46 -23.18
CA HIS A 72 2.37 -11.04 -24.09
C HIS A 72 1.04 -11.68 -23.75
N PRO A 73 -0.09 -10.94 -23.84
CA PRO A 73 -1.42 -11.50 -23.71
C PRO A 73 -1.73 -12.55 -24.79
N GLU A 74 -2.54 -13.52 -24.42
CA GLU A 74 -3.06 -14.55 -25.31
C GLU A 74 -4.58 -14.64 -25.18
N PRO A 75 -5.31 -15.25 -26.13
CA PRO A 75 -6.75 -15.39 -26.05
C PRO A 75 -7.21 -16.07 -24.74
N ALA A 76 -8.16 -15.45 -24.07
CA ALA A 76 -8.76 -15.92 -22.83
C ALA A 76 -10.28 -15.60 -22.81
N ASP A 77 -10.99 -16.12 -21.80
CA ASP A 77 -12.42 -15.84 -21.60
C ASP A 77 -12.63 -14.65 -20.65
N ALA A 78 -11.62 -14.36 -19.80
CA ALA A 78 -11.61 -13.20 -18.92
C ALA A 78 -10.19 -12.62 -18.80
N PHE A 79 -10.12 -11.30 -18.72
CA PHE A 79 -8.89 -10.52 -18.53
C PHE A 79 -9.04 -9.66 -17.27
N LEU A 80 -8.12 -9.83 -16.30
CA LEU A 80 -8.07 -9.02 -15.10
C LEU A 80 -6.84 -8.12 -15.19
N ILE A 81 -7.05 -6.81 -15.09
CA ILE A 81 -5.99 -5.81 -15.16
C ILE A 81 -5.64 -5.39 -13.73
N ALA A 82 -4.45 -5.77 -13.28
CA ALA A 82 -3.91 -5.53 -11.94
C ALA A 82 -2.54 -4.84 -12.02
N VAL A 83 -2.47 -3.79 -12.83
CA VAL A 83 -1.24 -2.99 -13.06
C VAL A 83 -1.15 -1.81 -12.09
N PRO A 84 0.05 -1.25 -11.83
CA PRO A 84 0.20 -0.07 -10.98
C PRO A 84 -0.52 1.16 -11.53
N THR A 85 -0.91 2.06 -10.62
CA THR A 85 -1.47 3.39 -10.91
C THR A 85 -0.69 4.45 -10.11
N PRO A 86 0.57 4.76 -10.50
CA PRO A 86 1.38 5.74 -9.79
C PRO A 86 0.90 7.17 -10.05
N PHE A 87 1.55 8.13 -9.40
CA PHE A 87 1.38 9.54 -9.71
C PHE A 87 2.20 9.99 -10.90
N LYS A 88 1.71 11.03 -11.57
CA LYS A 88 2.49 11.91 -12.43
C LYS A 88 2.23 13.36 -12.05
N GLY A 89 3.21 14.23 -12.29
CA GLY A 89 3.08 15.67 -11.99
C GLY A 89 2.71 15.95 -10.53
N ASP A 90 1.73 16.80 -10.32
CA ASP A 90 1.24 17.21 -9.00
C ASP A 90 0.12 16.27 -8.51
N HIS A 91 0.48 15.05 -8.13
CA HIS A 91 -0.42 14.01 -7.60
C HIS A 91 -1.54 13.56 -8.57
N GLU A 92 -1.40 13.80 -9.86
CA GLU A 92 -2.34 13.25 -10.84
C GLU A 92 -2.13 11.75 -11.01
N PRO A 93 -3.21 10.94 -11.09
CA PRO A 93 -3.08 9.51 -11.36
C PRO A 93 -2.54 9.25 -12.77
N ASP A 94 -1.51 8.41 -12.88
CA ASP A 94 -0.99 7.96 -14.16
C ASP A 94 -1.74 6.72 -14.64
N LEU A 95 -2.60 6.89 -15.63
CA LEU A 95 -3.37 5.80 -16.24
C LEU A 95 -2.66 5.12 -17.42
N SER A 96 -1.44 5.51 -17.77
CA SER A 96 -0.70 4.97 -18.91
C SER A 96 -0.47 3.46 -18.81
N TYR A 97 -0.34 2.92 -17.59
CA TYR A 97 -0.22 1.48 -17.37
C TYR A 97 -1.51 0.74 -17.70
N ILE A 98 -2.67 1.30 -17.36
CA ILE A 98 -3.99 0.73 -17.71
C ILE A 98 -4.21 0.84 -19.21
N GLU A 99 -3.87 1.96 -19.85
CA GLU A 99 -3.94 2.16 -21.28
C GLU A 99 -3.05 1.14 -22.03
N SER A 100 -1.80 0.97 -21.59
CA SER A 100 -0.88 -0.02 -22.17
C SER A 100 -1.40 -1.45 -22.02
N ALA A 101 -1.92 -1.81 -20.84
CA ALA A 101 -2.53 -3.12 -20.61
C ALA A 101 -3.74 -3.33 -21.53
N SER A 102 -4.62 -2.33 -21.65
CA SER A 102 -5.80 -2.36 -22.52
C SER A 102 -5.42 -2.54 -23.98
N THR A 103 -4.46 -1.77 -24.45
CA THR A 103 -3.94 -1.86 -25.81
C THR A 103 -3.32 -3.24 -26.09
N SER A 104 -2.62 -3.80 -25.12
CA SER A 104 -1.97 -5.11 -25.28
C SER A 104 -2.96 -6.28 -25.38
N ILE A 105 -4.09 -6.23 -24.64
CA ILE A 105 -5.11 -7.29 -24.70
C ILE A 105 -6.08 -7.12 -25.90
N ALA A 106 -6.20 -5.92 -26.44
CA ALA A 106 -7.16 -5.63 -27.52
C ALA A 106 -7.06 -6.61 -28.71
N PRO A 107 -5.86 -6.98 -29.25
CA PRO A 107 -5.77 -7.88 -30.39
C PRO A 107 -6.31 -9.29 -30.13
N VAL A 108 -6.34 -9.75 -28.86
CA VAL A 108 -6.74 -11.11 -28.48
C VAL A 108 -8.16 -11.22 -27.95
N LEU A 109 -8.87 -10.07 -27.82
CA LEU A 109 -10.27 -10.05 -27.40
C LEU A 109 -11.20 -10.66 -28.46
N LYS A 110 -12.21 -11.39 -27.98
CA LYS A 110 -13.29 -11.98 -28.80
C LYS A 110 -14.65 -11.74 -28.16
N LYS A 111 -15.71 -11.94 -28.94
CA LYS A 111 -17.10 -11.83 -28.44
C LYS A 111 -17.34 -12.76 -27.24
N GLY A 112 -17.95 -12.20 -26.21
CA GLY A 112 -18.26 -12.88 -24.96
C GLY A 112 -17.20 -12.70 -23.86
N ASP A 113 -16.04 -12.12 -24.15
CA ASP A 113 -14.99 -11.91 -23.16
C ASP A 113 -15.39 -10.90 -22.11
N LEU A 114 -14.82 -11.10 -20.90
CA LEU A 114 -14.95 -10.21 -19.76
C LEU A 114 -13.61 -9.51 -19.50
N VAL A 115 -13.64 -8.19 -19.36
CA VAL A 115 -12.48 -7.40 -18.90
C VAL A 115 -12.81 -6.77 -17.56
N ILE A 116 -11.96 -7.01 -16.56
CA ILE A 116 -12.10 -6.46 -15.21
C ILE A 116 -10.90 -5.58 -14.89
N LEU A 117 -11.17 -4.35 -14.45
CA LEU A 117 -10.16 -3.50 -13.85
C LEU A 117 -10.12 -3.76 -12.33
N GLU A 118 -9.05 -4.39 -11.85
CA GLU A 118 -8.78 -4.61 -10.41
C GLU A 118 -7.90 -3.53 -9.80
N SER A 119 -7.08 -2.86 -10.63
CA SER A 119 -6.20 -1.79 -10.16
C SER A 119 -6.98 -0.70 -9.43
N THR A 120 -6.49 -0.23 -8.29
CA THR A 120 -7.03 0.97 -7.63
C THR A 120 -6.92 2.15 -8.59
N SER A 121 -8.04 2.81 -8.87
CA SER A 121 -8.15 3.76 -9.97
C SER A 121 -9.03 4.95 -9.58
N PRO A 122 -8.80 6.14 -10.17
CA PRO A 122 -9.71 7.26 -10.02
C PRO A 122 -11.05 6.96 -10.68
N VAL A 123 -12.11 7.61 -10.18
CA VAL A 123 -13.46 7.45 -10.72
C VAL A 123 -13.51 7.80 -12.22
N GLY A 124 -14.03 6.87 -13.02
CA GLY A 124 -14.10 6.96 -14.47
C GLY A 124 -12.98 6.22 -15.22
N ALA A 125 -12.02 5.62 -14.52
CA ALA A 125 -10.93 4.86 -15.16
C ALA A 125 -11.45 3.63 -15.93
N THR A 126 -12.46 2.94 -15.42
CA THR A 126 -13.08 1.80 -16.09
C THR A 126 -13.77 2.21 -17.39
N GLU A 127 -14.43 3.35 -17.39
CA GLU A 127 -15.05 3.91 -18.60
C GLU A 127 -13.98 4.33 -19.62
N GLN A 128 -12.89 4.90 -19.15
CA GLN A 128 -11.75 5.27 -20.00
C GLN A 128 -11.08 4.02 -20.61
N MET A 129 -10.89 2.96 -19.81
CA MET A 129 -10.42 1.66 -20.29
C MET A 129 -11.34 1.10 -21.40
N ALA A 130 -12.65 1.17 -21.19
CA ALA A 130 -13.63 0.76 -22.20
C ALA A 130 -13.52 1.57 -23.50
N ALA A 131 -13.21 2.88 -23.41
CA ALA A 131 -13.01 3.73 -24.58
C ALA A 131 -11.74 3.33 -25.35
N TRP A 132 -10.62 3.13 -24.70
CA TRP A 132 -9.38 2.66 -25.35
C TRP A 132 -9.55 1.31 -26.04
N LEU A 133 -10.24 0.36 -25.40
CA LEU A 133 -10.54 -0.94 -26.00
C LEU A 133 -11.42 -0.81 -27.24
N ALA A 134 -12.45 0.06 -27.19
CA ALA A 134 -13.33 0.28 -28.32
C ALA A 134 -12.62 0.97 -29.51
N GLU A 135 -11.70 1.88 -29.24
CA GLU A 135 -10.86 2.51 -30.26
C GLU A 135 -9.95 1.48 -30.94
N ALA A 136 -9.33 0.60 -30.14
CA ALA A 136 -8.43 -0.44 -30.63
C ALA A 136 -9.16 -1.58 -31.37
N ARG A 137 -10.46 -1.81 -31.08
CA ARG A 137 -11.28 -2.92 -31.63
C ARG A 137 -12.64 -2.42 -32.15
N PRO A 138 -12.66 -1.63 -33.24
CA PRO A 138 -13.90 -1.13 -33.82
C PRO A 138 -14.81 -2.21 -34.43
N ASP A 139 -14.31 -3.43 -34.56
CA ASP A 139 -15.07 -4.62 -35.00
C ASP A 139 -15.88 -5.27 -33.86
N LEU A 140 -15.65 -4.88 -32.58
CA LEU A 140 -16.39 -5.36 -31.43
C LEU A 140 -17.25 -4.24 -30.83
N SER A 141 -18.36 -4.62 -30.20
CA SER A 141 -19.22 -3.69 -29.49
C SER A 141 -18.93 -3.70 -27.98
N PHE A 142 -19.03 -2.51 -27.36
CA PHE A 142 -18.68 -2.29 -25.96
C PHE A 142 -19.87 -1.71 -25.17
N PRO A 143 -19.88 -1.87 -23.82
CA PRO A 143 -21.03 -1.49 -22.99
C PRO A 143 -21.42 -0.01 -23.04
N GLN A 144 -20.44 0.90 -23.22
CA GLN A 144 -20.71 2.34 -23.28
C GLN A 144 -21.56 2.76 -24.49
N THR A 145 -21.59 1.97 -25.55
CA THR A 145 -22.33 2.25 -26.77
C THR A 145 -23.49 1.28 -27.03
N HIS A 146 -23.37 0.03 -26.60
CA HIS A 146 -24.33 -1.05 -26.88
C HIS A 146 -25.01 -1.61 -25.62
N GLY A 147 -24.70 -1.07 -24.44
CA GLY A 147 -25.30 -1.50 -23.18
C GLY A 147 -25.26 -3.00 -22.96
N GLU A 148 -26.41 -3.60 -22.68
CA GLU A 148 -26.56 -5.03 -22.41
C GLU A 148 -26.30 -5.95 -23.62
N ASP A 149 -26.30 -5.41 -24.82
CA ASP A 149 -26.11 -6.18 -26.06
C ASP A 149 -24.67 -6.10 -26.61
N SER A 150 -23.74 -5.51 -25.82
CA SER A 150 -22.32 -5.44 -26.16
C SER A 150 -21.69 -6.82 -26.34
N ASP A 151 -20.70 -6.92 -27.24
CA ASP A 151 -19.89 -8.15 -27.41
C ASP A 151 -18.96 -8.37 -26.22
N ILE A 152 -18.36 -7.30 -25.69
CA ILE A 152 -17.45 -7.34 -24.55
C ILE A 152 -18.16 -6.94 -23.27
N ARG A 153 -17.83 -7.57 -22.16
CA ARG A 153 -18.31 -7.22 -20.81
C ARG A 153 -17.20 -6.53 -20.04
N ILE A 154 -17.54 -5.46 -19.33
CA ILE A 154 -16.56 -4.65 -18.58
C ILE A 154 -17.06 -4.39 -17.16
N ALA A 155 -16.18 -4.59 -16.17
CA ALA A 155 -16.47 -4.31 -14.78
C ALA A 155 -15.23 -3.76 -14.06
N HIS A 156 -15.46 -3.10 -12.94
CA HIS A 156 -14.47 -2.79 -11.92
C HIS A 156 -14.70 -3.66 -10.70
N CYS A 157 -13.64 -4.22 -10.17
CA CYS A 157 -13.68 -4.96 -8.91
C CYS A 157 -12.41 -4.65 -8.11
N PRO A 158 -12.41 -3.62 -7.26
CA PRO A 158 -11.22 -3.21 -6.53
C PRO A 158 -10.78 -4.28 -5.55
N GLU A 159 -9.46 -4.48 -5.47
CA GLU A 159 -8.89 -5.38 -4.47
C GLU A 159 -8.85 -4.73 -3.09
N ARG A 160 -9.22 -5.50 -2.05
CA ARG A 160 -9.42 -5.03 -0.68
C ARG A 160 -8.73 -5.94 0.34
N VAL A 161 -7.53 -6.45 -0.01
CA VAL A 161 -6.74 -7.34 0.86
C VAL A 161 -5.64 -6.61 1.61
N LEU A 162 -5.24 -7.20 2.73
CA LEU A 162 -4.12 -6.73 3.54
C LEU A 162 -2.87 -7.57 3.23
N PRO A 163 -1.72 -6.97 2.90
CA PRO A 163 -0.45 -7.68 2.77
C PRO A 163 -0.13 -8.51 4.01
N GLY A 164 0.31 -9.75 3.81
CA GLY A 164 0.50 -10.77 4.84
C GLY A 164 -0.72 -11.68 5.07
N HIS A 165 -1.87 -11.37 4.45
CA HIS A 165 -3.11 -12.15 4.52
C HIS A 165 -3.80 -12.31 3.18
N VAL A 166 -3.10 -12.01 2.07
CA VAL A 166 -3.70 -11.85 0.74
C VAL A 166 -4.47 -13.09 0.30
N LEU A 167 -3.87 -14.28 0.35
CA LEU A 167 -4.53 -15.51 -0.09
C LEU A 167 -5.82 -15.83 0.66
N ARG A 168 -5.83 -15.64 1.98
CA ARG A 168 -7.02 -15.86 2.81
C ARG A 168 -8.10 -14.84 2.50
N GLU A 169 -7.72 -13.56 2.44
CA GLU A 169 -8.67 -12.47 2.26
C GLU A 169 -9.23 -12.41 0.83
N LEU A 170 -8.46 -12.80 -0.19
CA LEU A 170 -8.97 -13.01 -1.55
C LEU A 170 -10.17 -13.96 -1.59
N VAL A 171 -10.16 -14.99 -0.75
CA VAL A 171 -11.21 -16.02 -0.70
C VAL A 171 -12.35 -15.60 0.23
N GLN A 172 -12.08 -15.00 1.37
CA GLN A 172 -13.06 -14.81 2.44
C GLN A 172 -13.76 -13.45 2.40
N ASN A 173 -13.10 -12.39 1.90
CA ASN A 173 -13.66 -11.05 1.91
C ASN A 173 -14.80 -10.89 0.89
N ASP A 174 -15.75 -10.03 1.23
CA ASP A 174 -16.77 -9.57 0.30
C ASP A 174 -16.16 -8.78 -0.86
N ARG A 175 -16.71 -8.94 -2.06
CA ARG A 175 -16.31 -8.23 -3.27
C ARG A 175 -17.32 -7.17 -3.66
N VAL A 176 -16.86 -5.96 -3.93
CA VAL A 176 -17.68 -4.91 -4.57
C VAL A 176 -17.48 -5.03 -6.07
N ILE A 177 -18.56 -5.30 -6.80
CA ILE A 177 -18.51 -5.53 -8.26
C ILE A 177 -19.32 -4.47 -8.98
N GLY A 178 -18.60 -3.58 -9.67
CA GLY A 178 -19.17 -2.51 -10.48
C GLY A 178 -19.14 -2.81 -11.96
N GLY A 179 -20.17 -3.45 -12.49
CA GLY A 179 -20.31 -3.64 -13.94
C GLY A 179 -20.74 -2.36 -14.64
N MET A 180 -20.31 -2.16 -15.88
CA MET A 180 -20.84 -1.08 -16.73
C MET A 180 -22.31 -1.32 -17.11
N THR A 181 -22.75 -2.60 -17.08
CA THR A 181 -24.15 -3.01 -17.20
C THR A 181 -24.45 -4.14 -16.20
N SER A 182 -25.73 -4.51 -16.09
CA SER A 182 -26.15 -5.62 -15.24
C SER A 182 -25.54 -6.96 -15.68
N LYS A 183 -25.50 -7.24 -16.98
CA LYS A 183 -24.85 -8.45 -17.54
C LYS A 183 -23.34 -8.45 -17.26
N CYS A 184 -22.69 -7.29 -17.29
CA CYS A 184 -21.27 -7.18 -16.90
C CYS A 184 -21.05 -7.58 -15.45
N SER A 185 -21.88 -7.09 -14.52
CA SER A 185 -21.83 -7.47 -13.12
C SER A 185 -22.07 -8.96 -12.89
N GLN A 186 -23.10 -9.53 -13.56
CA GLN A 186 -23.43 -10.95 -13.44
C GLN A 186 -22.29 -11.87 -13.92
N LEU A 187 -21.64 -11.49 -15.02
CA LEU A 187 -20.51 -12.27 -15.55
C LEU A 187 -19.31 -12.15 -14.63
N ALA A 188 -19.01 -10.97 -14.09
CA ALA A 188 -17.94 -10.76 -13.11
C ALA A 188 -18.19 -11.58 -11.82
N ILE A 189 -19.42 -11.60 -11.30
CA ILE A 189 -19.81 -12.45 -10.17
C ILE A 189 -19.52 -13.92 -10.47
N SER A 190 -19.90 -14.42 -11.65
CA SER A 190 -19.66 -15.81 -12.01
C SER A 190 -18.17 -16.16 -12.11
N LEU A 191 -17.32 -15.19 -12.43
CA LEU A 191 -15.87 -15.35 -12.41
C LEU A 191 -15.35 -15.44 -10.95
N TYR A 192 -15.67 -14.46 -10.11
CA TYR A 192 -15.15 -14.44 -8.74
C TYR A 192 -15.71 -15.57 -7.87
N LYS A 193 -16.94 -16.02 -8.09
CA LYS A 193 -17.52 -17.17 -7.39
C LYS A 193 -16.81 -18.51 -7.67
N ILE A 194 -15.81 -18.54 -8.55
CA ILE A 194 -14.91 -19.68 -8.69
C ILE A 194 -14.13 -19.92 -7.37
N PHE A 195 -13.78 -18.86 -6.65
CA PHE A 195 -12.99 -18.97 -5.41
C PHE A 195 -13.54 -18.14 -4.24
N VAL A 196 -14.27 -17.05 -4.47
CA VAL A 196 -14.77 -16.15 -3.41
C VAL A 196 -15.91 -16.80 -2.65
N GLN A 197 -15.74 -16.91 -1.33
CA GLN A 197 -16.74 -17.37 -0.37
C GLN A 197 -17.59 -16.23 0.20
N GLY A 198 -17.01 -15.02 0.30
CA GLY A 198 -17.73 -13.81 0.69
C GLY A 198 -18.85 -13.42 -0.27
N GLU A 199 -19.60 -12.38 0.07
CA GLU A 199 -20.62 -11.83 -0.81
C GLU A 199 -20.00 -11.09 -2.00
N CYS A 200 -20.69 -11.15 -3.16
CA CYS A 200 -20.42 -10.31 -4.32
C CYS A 200 -21.50 -9.22 -4.39
N ILE A 201 -21.18 -8.04 -3.89
CA ILE A 201 -22.09 -6.91 -3.77
C ILE A 201 -22.07 -6.11 -5.06
N VAL A 202 -23.22 -6.02 -5.73
CA VAL A 202 -23.33 -5.36 -7.03
C VAL A 202 -23.55 -3.87 -6.88
N THR A 203 -22.80 -3.11 -7.68
CA THR A 203 -22.96 -1.67 -7.87
C THR A 203 -22.59 -1.29 -9.32
N ASN A 204 -22.44 -0.01 -9.63
CA ASN A 204 -21.87 0.48 -10.89
C ASN A 204 -20.35 0.70 -10.78
N ALA A 205 -19.67 0.82 -11.92
CA ALA A 205 -18.22 0.95 -11.97
C ALA A 205 -17.70 2.15 -11.17
N ARG A 206 -18.32 3.32 -11.31
CA ARG A 206 -17.91 4.55 -10.58
C ARG A 206 -18.03 4.41 -9.08
N THR A 207 -19.11 3.78 -8.60
CA THR A 207 -19.29 3.55 -7.16
C THR A 207 -18.25 2.53 -6.63
N ALA A 208 -17.94 1.49 -7.39
CA ALA A 208 -16.93 0.49 -7.02
C ALA A 208 -15.53 1.12 -6.95
N GLU A 209 -15.16 1.96 -7.93
CA GLU A 209 -13.92 2.74 -7.92
C GLU A 209 -13.84 3.64 -6.67
N MET A 210 -14.90 4.42 -6.42
CA MET A 210 -14.96 5.35 -5.29
C MET A 210 -14.95 4.61 -3.94
N CYS A 211 -15.52 3.42 -3.84
CA CYS A 211 -15.58 2.63 -2.61
C CYS A 211 -14.16 2.38 -2.07
N LYS A 212 -13.25 1.89 -2.90
CA LYS A 212 -11.85 1.65 -2.52
C LYS A 212 -11.14 2.93 -2.10
N LEU A 213 -11.29 4.00 -2.85
CA LEU A 213 -10.68 5.29 -2.55
C LEU A 213 -11.23 5.87 -1.24
N THR A 214 -12.52 5.69 -0.97
CA THR A 214 -13.18 6.14 0.27
C THR A 214 -12.66 5.39 1.49
N GLU A 215 -12.47 4.07 1.42
CA GLU A 215 -11.93 3.26 2.51
C GLU A 215 -10.55 3.76 2.94
N ASN A 216 -9.65 3.98 1.98
CA ASN A 216 -8.30 4.47 2.25
C ASN A 216 -8.30 5.93 2.70
N SER A 217 -9.13 6.79 2.11
CA SER A 217 -9.26 8.19 2.53
C SER A 217 -9.84 8.33 3.94
N SER A 218 -10.83 7.53 4.31
CA SER A 218 -11.39 7.51 5.66
C SER A 218 -10.32 7.12 6.70
N ARG A 219 -9.48 6.13 6.37
CA ARG A 219 -8.36 5.74 7.23
C ARG A 219 -7.32 6.84 7.33
N ASP A 220 -6.97 7.47 6.22
CA ASP A 220 -6.01 8.58 6.16
C ASP A 220 -6.47 9.80 6.99
N VAL A 221 -7.73 10.19 6.87
CA VAL A 221 -8.34 11.26 7.69
C VAL A 221 -8.29 10.88 9.18
N GLY A 222 -8.59 9.63 9.54
CA GLY A 222 -8.49 9.17 10.92
C GLY A 222 -7.07 9.24 11.48
N ILE A 223 -6.05 8.91 10.66
CA ILE A 223 -4.63 9.03 11.05
C ILE A 223 -4.23 10.52 11.15
N ALA A 224 -4.67 11.36 10.22
CA ALA A 224 -4.40 12.79 10.25
C ALA A 224 -4.94 13.45 11.51
N PHE A 225 -6.16 13.09 11.92
CA PHE A 225 -6.73 13.56 13.18
C PHE A 225 -5.89 13.15 14.40
N ALA A 226 -5.44 11.90 14.47
CA ALA A 226 -4.57 11.44 15.55
C ALA A 226 -3.19 12.15 15.53
N ASN A 227 -2.62 12.35 14.35
CA ASN A 227 -1.36 13.06 14.18
C ASN A 227 -1.47 14.54 14.60
N GLU A 228 -2.54 15.23 14.20
CA GLU A 228 -2.81 16.60 14.61
C GLU A 228 -3.02 16.70 16.13
N LEU A 229 -3.80 15.79 16.74
CA LEU A 229 -3.95 15.70 18.19
C LEU A 229 -2.60 15.55 18.89
N SER A 230 -1.68 14.76 18.36
CA SER A 230 -0.35 14.59 18.96
C SER A 230 0.47 15.88 18.96
N MET A 231 0.34 16.72 17.92
CA MET A 231 0.99 18.03 17.85
C MET A 231 0.34 19.05 18.79
N ILE A 232 -0.99 19.04 18.90
CA ILE A 232 -1.74 19.85 19.85
C ILE A 232 -1.39 19.50 21.29
N CYS A 233 -1.39 18.21 21.62
CA CYS A 233 -1.08 17.72 22.97
C CYS A 233 0.33 18.06 23.38
N ASP A 234 1.30 17.93 22.48
CA ASP A 234 2.67 18.35 22.71
C ASP A 234 2.77 19.85 23.05
N LYS A 235 2.03 20.69 22.33
CA LYS A 235 1.99 22.13 22.60
C LYS A 235 1.35 22.50 23.95
N LEU A 236 0.43 21.66 24.41
CA LEU A 236 -0.36 21.87 25.64
C LEU A 236 0.18 21.08 26.84
N ASP A 237 1.31 20.37 26.69
CA ASP A 237 1.90 19.49 27.71
C ASP A 237 0.91 18.40 28.19
N ILE A 238 0.23 17.77 27.24
CA ILE A 238 -0.73 16.67 27.45
C ILE A 238 -0.16 15.37 26.87
N ASN A 239 -0.31 14.26 27.60
CA ASN A 239 0.00 12.95 27.06
C ASN A 239 -1.08 12.51 26.06
N VAL A 240 -0.76 12.51 24.75
CA VAL A 240 -1.70 12.15 23.68
C VAL A 240 -2.19 10.72 23.77
N TRP A 241 -1.36 9.80 24.24
CA TRP A 241 -1.68 8.37 24.37
C TRP A 241 -2.73 8.14 25.44
N GLU A 242 -2.56 8.80 26.60
CA GLU A 242 -3.57 8.80 27.67
C GLU A 242 -4.86 9.46 27.17
N LEU A 243 -4.78 10.64 26.54
CA LEU A 243 -5.96 11.33 26.00
C LEU A 243 -6.75 10.43 25.05
N ILE A 244 -6.09 9.77 24.08
CA ILE A 244 -6.75 8.88 23.11
C ILE A 244 -7.38 7.68 23.83
N SER A 245 -6.67 7.08 24.78
CA SER A 245 -7.19 5.98 25.57
C SER A 245 -8.49 6.35 26.32
N LEU A 246 -8.51 7.53 26.95
CA LEU A 246 -9.68 8.05 27.65
C LEU A 246 -10.81 8.42 26.71
N ALA A 247 -10.52 9.11 25.61
CA ALA A 247 -11.52 9.50 24.61
C ALA A 247 -12.21 8.28 23.97
N ASN A 248 -11.45 7.22 23.67
CA ASN A 248 -11.96 5.98 23.09
C ASN A 248 -12.83 5.16 24.06
N ARG A 249 -12.94 5.53 25.35
CA ARG A 249 -13.95 4.95 26.24
C ARG A 249 -15.36 5.40 25.90
N HIS A 250 -15.51 6.49 25.16
CA HIS A 250 -16.81 6.94 24.69
C HIS A 250 -17.31 6.03 23.56
N PRO A 251 -18.52 5.46 23.63
CA PRO A 251 -18.99 4.38 22.75
C PRO A 251 -19.08 4.73 21.25
N ARG A 252 -19.05 6.01 20.91
CA ARG A 252 -19.10 6.51 19.51
C ARG A 252 -17.78 7.13 19.04
N VAL A 253 -16.69 6.92 19.77
CA VAL A 253 -15.37 7.49 19.45
C VAL A 253 -14.38 6.35 19.24
N ASN A 254 -13.63 6.41 18.13
CA ASN A 254 -12.57 5.46 17.82
C ASN A 254 -11.42 6.22 17.14
N ILE A 255 -10.59 6.89 17.92
CA ILE A 255 -9.43 7.64 17.46
C ILE A 255 -8.29 6.66 17.25
N LEU A 256 -7.64 6.76 16.08
CA LEU A 256 -6.45 5.96 15.75
C LEU A 256 -5.23 6.43 16.54
N GLN A 257 -4.14 5.65 16.48
CA GLN A 257 -2.88 6.03 17.12
C GLN A 257 -2.07 6.94 16.20
N PRO A 258 -1.45 8.01 16.73
CA PRO A 258 -0.55 8.85 15.96
C PRO A 258 0.75 8.12 15.62
N GLY A 259 1.48 8.66 14.65
CA GLY A 259 2.76 8.13 14.21
C GLY A 259 3.66 9.20 13.59
N PRO A 260 4.79 8.80 13.00
CA PRO A 260 5.73 9.75 12.38
C PRO A 260 5.28 10.29 11.02
N GLY A 261 4.17 9.81 10.49
CA GLY A 261 3.61 10.10 9.18
C GLY A 261 2.87 8.90 8.61
N VAL A 262 2.43 8.98 7.35
CA VAL A 262 1.75 7.90 6.63
C VAL A 262 2.57 7.49 5.42
N GLY A 263 2.95 6.22 5.37
CA GLY A 263 3.69 5.63 4.27
C GLY A 263 2.91 4.53 3.54
N GLY A 264 3.61 3.86 2.64
CA GLY A 264 3.08 2.80 1.80
C GLY A 264 2.35 3.31 0.55
N HIS A 265 2.00 2.37 -0.34
CA HIS A 265 1.53 2.68 -1.69
C HIS A 265 0.02 2.95 -1.81
N CYS A 266 -0.76 2.80 -0.73
CA CYS A 266 -2.22 2.91 -0.79
C CYS A 266 -2.71 4.15 -0.04
N ILE A 267 -2.55 4.20 1.29
CA ILE A 267 -3.14 5.27 2.12
C ILE A 267 -2.53 6.63 1.79
N ALA A 268 -1.24 6.69 1.47
CA ALA A 268 -0.57 7.93 1.08
C ALA A 268 -0.93 8.40 -0.35
N VAL A 269 -1.50 7.53 -1.19
CA VAL A 269 -1.71 7.74 -2.63
C VAL A 269 -3.17 7.94 -2.98
N ASP A 270 -4.04 7.00 -2.61
CA ASP A 270 -5.43 6.94 -3.06
C ASP A 270 -6.27 8.20 -2.75
N PRO A 271 -6.09 8.90 -1.61
CA PRO A 271 -6.81 10.14 -1.34
C PRO A 271 -6.56 11.22 -2.39
N TRP A 272 -5.35 11.28 -2.95
CA TRP A 272 -5.02 12.23 -4.00
C TRP A 272 -5.79 11.98 -5.30
N PHE A 273 -6.22 10.74 -5.58
CA PHE A 273 -7.07 10.43 -6.73
C PHE A 273 -8.46 11.10 -6.59
N ILE A 274 -8.99 11.20 -5.37
CA ILE A 274 -10.22 11.96 -5.11
C ILE A 274 -9.95 13.45 -5.27
N VAL A 275 -8.86 13.96 -4.68
CA VAL A 275 -8.48 15.38 -4.72
C VAL A 275 -8.26 15.86 -6.15
N SER A 276 -7.56 15.09 -6.99
CA SER A 276 -7.30 15.45 -8.39
C SER A 276 -8.57 15.54 -9.23
N LYS A 277 -9.58 14.69 -8.95
CA LYS A 277 -10.86 14.67 -9.68
C LYS A 277 -11.85 15.73 -9.17
N THR A 278 -11.82 16.07 -7.90
CA THR A 278 -12.80 16.96 -7.26
C THR A 278 -12.12 17.95 -6.31
N PRO A 279 -11.22 18.81 -6.84
CA PRO A 279 -10.34 19.63 -6.00
C PRO A 279 -11.10 20.65 -5.12
N GLU A 280 -12.27 21.10 -5.55
CA GLU A 280 -13.09 22.07 -4.79
C GLU A 280 -13.87 21.40 -3.65
N GLN A 281 -14.28 20.14 -3.82
CA GLN A 281 -15.13 19.41 -2.87
C GLN A 281 -14.31 18.61 -1.85
N SER A 282 -13.06 18.27 -2.14
CA SER A 282 -12.22 17.36 -1.34
C SER A 282 -11.32 18.08 -0.32
N GLN A 283 -11.81 19.15 0.30
CA GLN A 283 -11.04 20.00 1.23
C GLN A 283 -10.52 19.21 2.44
N LEU A 284 -11.38 18.43 3.11
CA LEU A 284 -11.00 17.62 4.27
C LEU A 284 -9.96 16.56 3.91
N ILE A 285 -10.15 15.85 2.79
CA ILE A 285 -9.24 14.79 2.33
C ILE A 285 -7.86 15.38 2.01
N ARG A 286 -7.82 16.52 1.32
CA ARG A 286 -6.58 17.25 1.02
C ARG A 286 -5.86 17.66 2.29
N THR A 287 -6.56 18.35 3.20
CA THR A 287 -5.97 18.83 4.45
C THR A 287 -5.45 17.67 5.31
N ALA A 288 -6.16 16.55 5.34
CA ALA A 288 -5.69 15.35 6.04
C ALA A 288 -4.36 14.83 5.46
N ARG A 289 -4.22 14.81 4.13
CA ARG A 289 -2.94 14.46 3.48
C ARG A 289 -1.84 15.47 3.85
N GLU A 290 -2.11 16.76 3.79
CA GLU A 290 -1.16 17.80 4.15
C GLU A 290 -0.70 17.67 5.62
N VAL A 291 -1.60 17.37 6.54
CA VAL A 291 -1.28 17.08 7.95
C VAL A 291 -0.35 15.87 8.05
N ASN A 292 -0.70 14.76 7.41
CA ASN A 292 0.11 13.55 7.45
C ASN A 292 1.48 13.74 6.79
N ASP A 293 1.57 14.49 5.70
CA ASP A 293 2.80 14.77 4.97
C ASP A 293 3.70 15.79 5.71
N SER A 294 3.13 16.65 6.55
CA SER A 294 3.89 17.57 7.40
C SER A 294 4.47 16.92 8.67
N LYS A 295 3.91 15.78 9.09
CA LYS A 295 4.28 15.10 10.33
C LYS A 295 5.75 14.69 10.42
N PRO A 296 6.41 14.17 9.37
CA PRO A 296 7.83 13.87 9.38
C PRO A 296 8.69 15.09 9.73
N GLN A 297 8.38 16.26 9.19
CA GLN A 297 9.12 17.49 9.51
C GLN A 297 8.95 17.90 10.97
N TRP A 298 7.75 17.78 11.52
CA TRP A 298 7.50 18.02 12.95
C TRP A 298 8.36 17.10 13.83
N VAL A 299 8.47 15.81 13.49
CA VAL A 299 9.33 14.85 14.21
C VAL A 299 10.80 15.28 14.14
N ILE A 300 11.30 15.68 12.97
CA ILE A 300 12.66 16.16 12.79
C ILE A 300 12.93 17.39 13.68
N ASP A 301 11.97 18.30 13.77
CA ASP A 301 12.12 19.50 14.61
C ASP A 301 12.10 19.17 16.10
N LYS A 302 11.34 18.13 16.52
CA LYS A 302 11.43 17.57 17.89
C LYS A 302 12.80 16.98 18.19
N VAL A 303 13.41 16.28 17.24
CA VAL A 303 14.77 15.74 17.39
C VAL A 303 15.78 16.88 17.54
N LYS A 304 15.66 17.98 16.78
CA LYS A 304 16.54 19.15 16.95
C LYS A 304 16.40 19.79 18.35
N LEU A 305 15.17 19.86 18.89
CA LEU A 305 14.94 20.34 20.24
C LEU A 305 15.59 19.40 21.28
N ALA A 306 15.44 18.09 21.12
CA ALA A 306 16.10 17.10 21.99
C ALA A 306 17.64 17.22 21.97
N VAL A 307 18.24 17.52 20.81
CA VAL A 307 19.68 17.80 20.70
C VAL A 307 20.04 19.08 21.49
N ALA A 308 19.24 20.15 21.39
CA ALA A 308 19.47 21.39 22.11
C ALA A 308 19.33 21.19 23.63
N GLU A 309 18.34 20.46 24.10
CA GLU A 309 18.15 20.07 25.52
C GLU A 309 19.34 19.27 26.05
N PHE A 310 19.79 18.27 25.25
CA PHE A 310 20.97 17.48 25.62
C PHE A 310 22.22 18.32 25.79
N LEU A 311 22.49 19.23 24.86
CA LEU A 311 23.65 20.13 24.92
C LEU A 311 23.54 21.14 26.08
N GLN A 312 22.33 21.59 26.40
CA GLN A 312 22.12 22.47 27.56
C GLN A 312 22.44 21.75 28.88
N ALA A 313 22.09 20.46 28.97
CA ALA A 313 22.40 19.60 30.12
C ALA A 313 23.89 19.15 30.15
N ASN A 314 24.60 19.21 29.03
CA ASN A 314 25.98 18.77 28.85
C ASN A 314 26.81 19.88 28.17
N PRO A 315 27.11 21.00 28.84
CA PRO A 315 27.72 22.18 28.21
C PRO A 315 29.15 21.95 27.68
N ASP A 316 29.81 20.88 28.12
CA ASP A 316 31.16 20.49 27.64
C ASP A 316 31.12 19.72 26.32
N LYS A 317 29.92 19.32 25.83
CA LYS A 317 29.76 18.58 24.58
C LYS A 317 29.38 19.54 23.44
N THR A 318 29.73 19.15 22.23
CA THR A 318 29.34 19.79 20.97
C THR A 318 28.33 18.93 20.22
N ALA A 319 27.59 19.51 19.28
CA ALA A 319 26.63 18.77 18.44
C ALA A 319 27.28 17.62 17.65
N ARG A 320 28.59 17.66 17.39
CA ARG A 320 29.32 16.59 16.71
C ARG A 320 29.53 15.36 17.59
N GLU A 321 29.44 15.51 18.88
CA GLU A 321 29.61 14.44 19.86
C GLU A 321 28.29 13.82 20.31
N VAL A 322 27.16 14.31 19.78
CA VAL A 322 25.83 13.76 20.06
C VAL A 322 25.53 12.65 19.08
N THR A 323 25.17 11.47 19.58
CA THR A 323 24.75 10.34 18.79
C THR A 323 23.22 10.18 18.85
N ILE A 324 22.58 10.16 17.68
CA ILE A 324 21.14 9.95 17.53
C ILE A 324 20.89 8.56 16.99
N SER A 325 20.01 7.77 17.62
CA SER A 325 19.57 6.47 17.12
C SER A 325 18.11 6.53 16.66
N CYS A 326 17.87 6.12 15.41
CA CYS A 326 16.53 5.99 14.82
C CYS A 326 16.09 4.54 14.91
N PHE A 327 15.05 4.26 15.69
CA PHE A 327 14.50 2.92 15.94
C PHE A 327 13.31 2.67 15.01
N GLY A 328 13.52 1.79 14.01
CA GLY A 328 12.60 1.44 12.95
C GLY A 328 12.74 2.30 11.69
N LEU A 329 12.83 1.64 10.55
CA LEU A 329 12.94 2.26 9.21
C LEU A 329 11.80 1.83 8.28
N ALA A 330 11.14 0.72 8.55
CA ALA A 330 10.04 0.21 7.74
C ALA A 330 8.79 1.11 7.82
N PHE A 331 7.89 1.03 6.84
CA PHE A 331 6.67 1.85 6.85
C PHE A 331 5.61 1.34 7.84
N LYS A 332 5.72 0.12 8.35
CA LYS A 332 4.87 -0.45 9.41
C LYS A 332 5.65 -1.48 10.24
N PRO A 333 5.14 -1.85 11.45
CA PRO A 333 5.80 -2.83 12.31
C PRO A 333 5.98 -4.22 11.66
N ASP A 334 7.07 -4.89 12.06
CA ASP A 334 7.34 -6.32 11.82
C ASP A 334 7.44 -6.72 10.35
N ILE A 335 7.90 -5.80 9.50
CA ILE A 335 8.25 -6.04 8.09
C ILE A 335 9.57 -5.36 7.73
N ASP A 336 10.12 -5.71 6.58
CA ASP A 336 11.37 -5.20 6.00
C ASP A 336 11.18 -4.13 4.91
N ASP A 337 9.94 -3.71 4.62
CA ASP A 337 9.63 -2.79 3.52
C ASP A 337 9.80 -1.32 3.93
N MET A 338 10.81 -0.69 3.34
CA MET A 338 11.14 0.74 3.55
C MET A 338 10.55 1.68 2.49
N ARG A 339 9.84 1.17 1.48
CA ARG A 339 9.31 1.99 0.39
C ARG A 339 8.28 2.98 0.91
N GLU A 340 8.42 4.24 0.50
CA GLU A 340 7.55 5.33 0.96
C GLU A 340 7.42 5.42 2.50
N SER A 341 8.46 4.98 3.24
CA SER A 341 8.45 5.00 4.69
C SER A 341 8.76 6.40 5.23
N PRO A 342 7.86 7.01 6.03
CA PRO A 342 8.16 8.24 6.76
C PRO A 342 9.33 8.06 7.74
N ALA A 343 9.45 6.89 8.39
CA ALA A 343 10.53 6.58 9.31
C ALA A 343 11.89 6.60 8.60
N PHE A 344 11.97 6.00 7.41
CA PHE A 344 13.16 6.05 6.57
C PHE A 344 13.52 7.49 6.19
N SER A 345 12.55 8.26 5.71
CA SER A 345 12.74 9.66 5.29
C SER A 345 13.19 10.55 6.45
N ILE A 346 12.64 10.34 7.66
CA ILE A 346 13.05 11.05 8.88
C ILE A 346 14.50 10.69 9.23
N ALA A 347 14.84 9.41 9.29
CA ALA A 347 16.19 8.96 9.63
C ALA A 347 17.23 9.49 8.62
N GLN A 348 16.90 9.46 7.32
CA GLN A 348 17.75 10.04 6.27
C GLN A 348 17.95 11.54 6.49
N LYS A 349 16.88 12.28 6.74
CA LYS A 349 16.95 13.74 6.92
C LYS A 349 17.70 14.13 8.19
N ILE A 350 17.56 13.38 9.27
CA ILE A 350 18.36 13.56 10.50
C ILE A 350 19.84 13.39 10.16
N ALA A 351 20.22 12.30 9.48
CA ALA A 351 21.61 12.03 9.10
C ALA A 351 22.20 13.10 8.16
N GLU A 352 21.40 13.72 7.32
CA GLU A 352 21.83 14.81 6.43
C GLU A 352 22.05 16.14 7.15
N THR A 353 21.33 16.36 8.25
CA THR A 353 21.30 17.70 8.91
C THR A 353 21.96 17.71 10.29
N HIS A 354 22.11 16.55 10.94
CA HIS A 354 22.79 16.46 12.22
C HIS A 354 24.31 16.45 12.03
N ALA A 355 25.01 17.23 12.85
CA ALA A 355 26.47 17.36 12.77
C ALA A 355 27.23 16.16 13.35
N GLY A 356 26.59 15.38 14.24
CA GLY A 356 27.15 14.22 14.93
C GLY A 356 26.78 12.92 14.21
N ILE A 357 26.84 11.82 14.95
CA ILE A 357 26.59 10.48 14.44
C ILE A 357 25.09 10.19 14.44
N THR A 358 24.57 9.65 13.33
CA THR A 358 23.23 9.07 13.27
C THR A 358 23.34 7.58 12.98
N VAL A 359 22.67 6.77 13.79
CA VAL A 359 22.59 5.31 13.61
C VAL A 359 21.14 4.89 13.44
N ALA A 360 20.93 3.76 12.80
CA ALA A 360 19.62 3.15 12.66
C ALA A 360 19.59 1.77 13.36
N VAL A 361 18.42 1.42 13.84
CA VAL A 361 18.11 0.12 14.44
C VAL A 361 16.82 -0.40 13.83
N ASP A 362 16.88 -1.53 13.13
CA ASP A 362 15.67 -2.19 12.63
C ASP A 362 15.91 -3.71 12.67
N PRO A 363 15.08 -4.46 13.41
CA PRO A 363 15.28 -5.91 13.57
C PRO A 363 14.97 -6.71 12.30
N ASN A 364 14.26 -6.11 11.32
CA ASN A 364 13.83 -6.79 10.10
C ASN A 364 14.68 -6.39 8.88
N ILE A 365 15.68 -5.51 9.05
CA ILE A 365 16.50 -4.99 7.95
C ILE A 365 17.96 -5.37 8.19
N ASP A 366 18.52 -6.17 7.28
CA ASP A 366 19.92 -6.58 7.34
C ASP A 366 20.85 -5.64 6.58
N VAL A 367 20.35 -4.95 5.56
CA VAL A 367 21.15 -4.10 4.66
C VAL A 367 20.44 -2.78 4.38
N LEU A 368 21.13 -1.68 4.66
CA LEU A 368 20.62 -0.34 4.30
C LEU A 368 20.71 -0.10 2.79
N PRO A 369 19.74 0.62 2.20
CA PRO A 369 19.83 1.11 0.83
C PRO A 369 21.09 1.95 0.58
N GLU A 370 21.59 1.93 -0.65
CA GLU A 370 22.82 2.65 -1.05
C GLU A 370 22.82 4.13 -0.65
N ILE A 371 21.65 4.78 -0.73
CA ILE A 371 21.49 6.20 -0.39
C ILE A 371 21.83 6.50 1.09
N MET A 372 21.75 5.49 1.96
CA MET A 372 22.04 5.63 3.40
C MET A 372 23.39 5.06 3.83
N LYS A 373 24.01 4.15 3.07
CA LYS A 373 25.20 3.39 3.48
C LYS A 373 26.38 4.23 3.98
N ASN A 374 26.54 5.44 3.47
CA ASN A 374 27.62 6.34 3.87
C ASN A 374 27.21 7.40 4.89
N LYS A 375 25.94 7.40 5.31
CA LYS A 375 25.37 8.44 6.19
C LYS A 375 24.92 7.86 7.53
N ILE A 376 24.46 6.63 7.55
CA ILE A 376 23.89 5.96 8.71
C ILE A 376 24.51 4.57 8.83
N GLN A 377 24.84 4.18 10.04
CA GLN A 377 25.27 2.84 10.39
C GLN A 377 24.08 2.07 10.99
N LEU A 378 23.84 0.84 10.51
CA LEU A 378 22.87 -0.06 11.13
C LEU A 378 23.53 -0.73 12.36
N LEU A 379 22.88 -0.63 13.51
CA LEU A 379 23.36 -1.22 14.77
C LEU A 379 22.32 -2.18 15.36
N SER A 380 22.80 -3.09 16.20
CA SER A 380 21.90 -3.86 17.07
C SER A 380 21.26 -2.95 18.13
N ILE A 381 20.08 -3.34 18.64
CA ILE A 381 19.40 -2.64 19.73
C ILE A 381 20.36 -2.36 20.88
N LYS A 382 21.10 -3.39 21.33
CA LYS A 382 22.04 -3.27 22.45
C LYS A 382 23.13 -2.22 22.20
N ASN A 383 23.78 -2.27 21.04
CA ASN A 383 24.87 -1.35 20.72
C ASN A 383 24.35 0.11 20.59
N ALA A 384 23.18 0.29 20.02
CA ALA A 384 22.56 1.60 19.92
C ALA A 384 22.21 2.18 21.30
N LEU A 385 21.65 1.38 22.21
CA LEU A 385 21.35 1.81 23.58
C LEU A 385 22.60 2.16 24.39
N GLU A 386 23.73 1.51 24.12
CA GLU A 386 25.02 1.79 24.81
C GLU A 386 25.67 3.09 24.30
N THR A 387 25.46 3.46 23.03
CA THR A 387 26.22 4.53 22.36
C THR A 387 25.44 5.80 22.10
N SER A 388 24.09 5.76 22.16
CA SER A 388 23.25 6.90 21.78
C SER A 388 22.93 7.82 22.95
N ASP A 389 22.90 9.12 22.68
CA ASP A 389 22.45 10.18 23.60
C ASP A 389 20.93 10.44 23.40
N ILE A 390 20.45 10.31 22.18
CA ILE A 390 19.04 10.55 21.82
C ILE A 390 18.50 9.30 21.10
N LEU A 391 17.32 8.84 21.51
CA LEU A 391 16.58 7.75 20.90
C LEU A 391 15.32 8.30 20.24
N VAL A 392 15.19 8.06 18.92
CA VAL A 392 14.00 8.43 18.13
C VAL A 392 13.26 7.17 17.75
N LEU A 393 12.11 6.92 18.38
CA LEU A 393 11.27 5.77 18.07
C LEU A 393 10.32 6.13 16.92
N LEU A 394 10.50 5.48 15.76
CA LEU A 394 9.74 5.74 14.54
C LEU A 394 8.78 4.60 14.18
N VAL A 395 9.14 3.34 14.46
CA VAL A 395 8.30 2.16 14.20
C VAL A 395 8.24 1.30 15.46
N ASP A 396 7.07 0.81 15.79
CA ASP A 396 6.81 0.02 16.99
C ASP A 396 6.94 -1.50 16.75
N HIS A 397 8.12 -1.95 16.30
CA HIS A 397 8.44 -3.38 16.18
C HIS A 397 8.27 -4.10 17.51
N LYS A 398 7.96 -5.40 17.47
CA LYS A 398 7.75 -6.23 18.67
C LYS A 398 8.98 -6.20 19.60
N GLU A 399 10.19 -6.22 19.04
CA GLU A 399 11.44 -6.20 19.81
C GLU A 399 11.62 -4.88 20.60
N PHE A 400 11.10 -3.76 20.08
CA PHE A 400 11.16 -2.47 20.79
C PHE A 400 10.16 -2.39 21.94
N LYS A 401 9.01 -3.09 21.82
CA LYS A 401 8.00 -3.18 22.89
C LYS A 401 8.47 -4.00 24.10
N GLU A 402 9.51 -4.82 23.92
CA GLU A 402 10.13 -5.61 24.99
C GLU A 402 11.13 -4.79 25.83
N LEU A 403 11.53 -3.61 25.35
CA LEU A 403 12.47 -2.73 26.08
C LEU A 403 11.81 -2.15 27.33
N SER A 404 12.48 -2.28 28.46
CA SER A 404 12.04 -1.69 29.72
C SER A 404 12.49 -0.23 29.85
N LYS A 405 11.80 0.54 30.70
CA LYS A 405 12.23 1.91 31.04
C LYS A 405 13.67 1.96 31.61
N ASN A 406 14.17 0.85 32.16
CA ASN A 406 15.54 0.78 32.68
C ASN A 406 16.58 0.73 31.57
N ASP A 407 16.24 0.14 30.43
CA ASP A 407 17.15 0.01 29.29
C ASP A 407 17.40 1.35 28.59
N ILE A 408 16.45 2.28 28.69
CA ILE A 408 16.43 3.58 27.99
C ILE A 408 16.60 4.80 28.91
N LYS A 409 17.05 4.59 30.16
CA LYS A 409 17.15 5.68 31.18
C LYS A 409 18.14 6.78 30.87
N LYS A 410 19.10 6.55 30.00
CA LYS A 410 20.21 7.46 29.73
C LYS A 410 19.95 8.41 28.58
N GLN A 411 18.96 8.07 27.72
CA GLN A 411 18.69 8.79 26.50
C GLN A 411 17.58 9.82 26.67
N ILE A 412 17.65 10.93 25.91
CA ILE A 412 16.48 11.74 25.65
C ILE A 412 15.65 11.00 24.59
N ILE A 413 14.35 10.83 24.83
CA ILE A 413 13.48 10.01 23.99
C ILE A 413 12.53 10.89 23.21
N VAL A 414 12.55 10.73 21.87
CA VAL A 414 11.51 11.24 20.96
C VAL A 414 10.66 10.04 20.54
N ASP A 415 9.56 9.82 21.25
CA ASP A 415 8.67 8.68 21.03
C ASP A 415 7.47 9.10 20.15
N THR A 416 7.44 8.62 18.91
CA THR A 416 6.33 8.89 17.97
C THR A 416 5.24 7.82 18.01
N ARG A 417 5.44 6.74 18.80
CA ARG A 417 4.56 5.56 18.84
C ARG A 417 3.96 5.29 20.23
N GLY A 418 4.47 5.95 21.27
CA GLY A 418 3.95 5.87 22.64
C GLY A 418 4.27 4.57 23.39
N ILE A 419 5.26 3.81 22.95
CA ILE A 419 5.58 2.55 23.64
C ILE A 419 6.41 2.77 24.91
N PHE A 420 7.10 3.88 25.05
CA PHE A 420 7.92 4.21 26.22
C PHE A 420 7.21 5.13 27.22
N GLN A 421 6.03 5.65 26.87
CA GLN A 421 5.26 6.57 27.73
C GLN A 421 4.18 5.90 28.57
N GLN A 422 4.04 4.57 28.50
CA GLN A 422 3.07 3.80 29.27
C GLN A 422 3.55 3.50 30.69
#